data_e094317e4da70e5be780b1dd705cf951
#
_entry.id   e094317e4da70e5be780b1dd705cf951
#
_cell.length_a   1.000
_cell.length_b   1.000
_cell.length_c   1.000
_cell.angle_alpha   90.00
_cell.angle_beta   90.00
_cell.angle_gamma   90.00
#
_symmetry.space_group_name_H-M   'P 1'
#
loop_
_entity.id
_entity.type
_entity.pdbx_description
1 polymer ?
#
loop_
_entity_poly.entity_id
_entity_poly.type
_entity_poly.pdbx_seq_one_letter_code
_entity_poly.pdbx_strand_id
1 'polypeptide(L)'
;MAQLEQAIASEGEVVEGQCGYPLYWYFDTQADGRPIVFIHSINAAPSAIELKPLFQYFRPARSVFAPDLPGFGCSTRAVGSFSAPDFAREIAAFVARISDRGQPDIVALSLGCEFVARAVLEFDMKVRSLTFISPSGFS
;
A
#
# COMPACT_ATOMS: atom_id res chain seq x y z
N MET A 1 -5.82 24.33 -7.28
CA MET A 1 -4.77 23.58 -6.57
C MET A 1 -3.91 22.83 -7.57
N ALA A 2 -2.60 22.90 -7.40
CA ALA A 2 -1.70 22.11 -8.23
C ALA A 2 -1.92 20.61 -7.92
N GLN A 3 -2.11 19.81 -8.96
CA GLN A 3 -2.21 18.38 -8.84
C GLN A 3 -0.79 17.83 -8.55
N LEU A 4 -0.66 16.98 -7.54
CA LEU A 4 0.62 16.35 -7.24
C LEU A 4 1.03 15.43 -8.40
N GLU A 5 2.30 15.49 -8.74
CA GLU A 5 2.84 14.61 -9.76
C GLU A 5 2.79 13.16 -9.29
N GLN A 6 2.40 12.26 -10.18
CA GLN A 6 2.34 10.84 -9.87
C GLN A 6 3.76 10.28 -9.69
N ALA A 7 3.96 9.58 -8.58
CA ALA A 7 5.25 8.96 -8.27
C ALA A 7 5.60 7.83 -9.23
N ILE A 8 4.59 7.11 -9.71
CA ILE A 8 4.75 5.95 -10.61
C ILE A 8 3.94 6.22 -11.88
N ALA A 9 4.58 6.01 -13.03
CA ALA A 9 3.89 6.11 -14.32
C ALA A 9 3.04 4.86 -14.57
N SER A 10 1.85 4.83 -14.00
CA SER A 10 0.88 3.74 -14.14
C SER A 10 -0.54 4.28 -14.03
N GLU A 11 -1.51 3.41 -14.20
CA GLU A 11 -2.88 3.73 -13.82
C GLU A 11 -2.95 4.00 -12.33
N GLY A 12 -3.91 4.80 -11.92
CA GLY A 12 -4.18 5.11 -10.53
C GLY A 12 -5.65 5.38 -10.32
N GLU A 13 -6.10 5.19 -9.10
CA GLU A 13 -7.50 5.35 -8.73
C GLU A 13 -7.61 5.94 -7.33
N VAL A 14 -8.63 6.76 -7.13
CA VAL A 14 -9.01 7.26 -5.80
C VAL A 14 -10.12 6.37 -5.27
N VAL A 15 -9.95 5.89 -4.05
CA VAL A 15 -10.97 5.11 -3.34
C VAL A 15 -11.26 5.75 -2.00
N GLU A 16 -12.45 5.53 -1.46
CA GLU A 16 -12.77 5.94 -0.10
C GLU A 16 -12.18 4.93 0.89
N GLY A 17 -11.30 5.42 1.80
CA GLY A 17 -10.72 4.59 2.84
C GLY A 17 -11.67 4.35 3.99
N GLN A 18 -11.30 3.44 4.91
CA GLN A 18 -12.05 3.17 6.14
C GLN A 18 -12.12 4.40 7.06
N CYS A 19 -11.16 5.29 6.94
CA CYS A 19 -11.11 6.56 7.66
C CYS A 19 -12.13 7.59 7.14
N GLY A 20 -12.83 7.32 6.04
CA GLY A 20 -13.75 8.26 5.39
C GLY A 20 -13.06 9.29 4.50
N TYR A 21 -11.76 9.20 4.29
CA TYR A 21 -11.00 10.10 3.44
C TYR A 21 -10.62 9.42 2.12
N PRO A 22 -10.48 10.19 1.01
CA PRO A 22 -10.02 9.62 -0.26
C PRO A 22 -8.56 9.19 -0.18
N LEU A 23 -8.30 7.98 -0.64
CA LEU A 23 -6.97 7.39 -0.72
C LEU A 23 -6.64 7.10 -2.19
N TYR A 24 -5.38 7.24 -2.55
CA TYR A 24 -4.89 7.01 -3.90
C TYR A 24 -4.05 5.73 -3.95
N TRP A 25 -4.18 4.96 -5.03
CA TRP A 25 -3.35 3.79 -5.26
C TRP A 25 -2.96 3.67 -6.73
N TYR A 26 -1.72 3.25 -6.93
CA TYR A 26 -1.18 2.92 -8.25
C TYR A 26 -1.41 1.45 -8.52
N PHE A 27 -1.70 1.10 -9.77
CA PHE A 27 -1.86 -0.30 -10.13
C PHE A 27 -1.53 -0.56 -11.59
N ASP A 28 -1.17 -1.82 -11.89
CA ASP A 28 -1.08 -2.35 -13.23
C ASP A 28 -1.60 -3.79 -13.20
N THR A 29 -2.70 -4.02 -13.88
CA THR A 29 -3.39 -5.32 -13.91
C THR A 29 -3.42 -5.95 -15.29
N GLN A 30 -2.55 -5.53 -16.20
CA GLN A 30 -2.49 -6.12 -17.54
C GLN A 30 -1.94 -7.54 -17.52
N ALA A 31 -1.04 -7.85 -16.60
CA ALA A 31 -0.58 -9.21 -16.39
C ALA A 31 -1.52 -9.95 -15.43
N ASP A 32 -1.81 -11.22 -15.71
CA ASP A 32 -2.71 -12.06 -14.91
C ASP A 32 -2.00 -12.78 -13.75
N GLY A 33 -0.72 -12.49 -13.52
CA GLY A 33 0.03 -13.11 -12.43
C GLY A 33 -0.53 -12.73 -11.07
N ARG A 34 -0.23 -13.56 -10.05
CA ARG A 34 -0.65 -13.34 -8.66
C ARG A 34 -0.33 -11.92 -8.22
N PRO A 35 -1.26 -11.26 -7.50
CA PRO A 35 -1.07 -9.86 -7.12
C PRO A 35 0.07 -9.68 -6.11
N ILE A 36 0.81 -8.58 -6.28
CA ILE A 36 1.81 -8.10 -5.31
C ILE A 36 1.37 -6.72 -4.85
N VAL A 37 1.38 -6.48 -3.54
CA VAL A 37 1.10 -5.18 -2.94
C VAL A 37 2.37 -4.64 -2.29
N PHE A 38 2.71 -3.39 -2.62
CA PHE A 38 3.89 -2.70 -2.10
C PHE A 38 3.45 -1.64 -1.10
N ILE A 39 3.93 -1.75 0.14
CA ILE A 39 3.58 -0.84 1.23
C ILE A 39 4.81 -0.02 1.62
N HIS A 40 4.70 1.30 1.47
CA HIS A 40 5.79 2.23 1.75
C HIS A 40 5.99 2.49 3.25
N SER A 41 7.10 3.14 3.59
CA SER A 41 7.45 3.53 4.96
C SER A 41 6.73 4.81 5.38
N ILE A 42 6.95 5.21 6.64
CA ILE A 42 6.59 6.52 7.16
C ILE A 42 7.89 7.26 7.49
N ASN A 43 8.14 8.36 6.79
CA ASN A 43 9.31 9.21 7.01
C ASN A 43 8.98 10.65 6.58
N ALA A 44 9.97 11.47 6.29
CA ALA A 44 9.76 12.89 5.96
C ALA A 44 8.99 13.10 4.64
N ALA A 45 9.14 12.20 3.66
CA ALA A 45 8.48 12.33 2.37
C ALA A 45 8.16 10.96 1.77
N PRO A 46 7.42 10.11 2.49
CA PRO A 46 7.12 8.75 2.00
C PRO A 46 5.96 8.76 1.02
N SER A 47 6.00 7.82 0.10
CA SER A 47 4.89 7.49 -0.79
C SER A 47 5.23 6.19 -1.51
N ALA A 48 4.35 5.74 -2.38
CA ALA A 48 4.58 4.59 -3.24
C ALA A 48 5.89 4.69 -4.06
N ILE A 49 6.44 5.90 -4.24
CA ILE A 49 7.70 6.11 -4.98
C ILE A 49 8.86 5.31 -4.40
N GLU A 50 8.86 5.05 -3.09
CA GLU A 50 9.92 4.29 -2.44
C GLU A 50 10.05 2.88 -3.01
N LEU A 51 8.96 2.31 -3.50
CA LEU A 51 8.89 0.95 -4.03
C LEU A 51 8.73 0.91 -5.55
N LYS A 52 8.84 2.07 -6.21
CA LYS A 52 8.74 2.19 -7.66
C LYS A 52 9.65 1.21 -8.43
N PRO A 53 10.93 1.00 -8.06
CA PRO A 53 11.77 0.04 -8.79
C PRO A 53 11.20 -1.38 -8.77
N LEU A 54 10.66 -1.82 -7.63
CA LEU A 54 10.05 -3.15 -7.51
C LEU A 54 8.72 -3.23 -8.27
N PHE A 55 7.91 -2.20 -8.17
CA PHE A 55 6.67 -2.11 -8.93
C PHE A 55 6.93 -2.27 -10.44
N GLN A 56 7.90 -1.51 -10.95
CA GLN A 56 8.27 -1.55 -12.37
C GLN A 56 8.89 -2.89 -12.78
N TYR A 57 9.66 -3.52 -11.90
CA TYR A 57 10.27 -4.82 -12.17
C TYR A 57 9.22 -5.93 -12.34
N PHE A 58 8.21 -5.94 -11.49
CA PHE A 58 7.22 -7.03 -11.47
C PHE A 58 6.02 -6.82 -12.39
N ARG A 59 5.72 -5.59 -12.77
CA ARG A 59 4.52 -5.27 -13.55
C ARG A 59 4.37 -6.02 -14.88
N PRO A 60 5.44 -6.40 -15.60
CA PRO A 60 5.29 -7.17 -16.84
C PRO A 60 4.75 -8.59 -16.64
N ALA A 61 4.96 -9.17 -15.44
CA ALA A 61 4.65 -10.58 -15.15
C ALA A 61 3.53 -10.76 -14.12
N ARG A 62 3.25 -9.74 -13.31
CA ARG A 62 2.34 -9.83 -12.17
C ARG A 62 1.41 -8.62 -12.11
N SER A 63 0.21 -8.83 -11.58
CA SER A 63 -0.62 -7.70 -11.14
C SER A 63 0.07 -7.01 -9.98
N VAL A 64 0.25 -5.68 -10.05
CA VAL A 64 0.98 -4.92 -9.04
C VAL A 64 0.14 -3.76 -8.53
N PHE A 65 0.24 -3.50 -7.23
CA PHE A 65 -0.53 -2.48 -6.53
C PHE A 65 0.37 -1.76 -5.52
N ALA A 66 0.25 -0.44 -5.45
CA ALA A 66 1.02 0.37 -4.51
C ALA A 66 0.14 1.52 -3.99
N PRO A 67 -0.52 1.34 -2.85
CA PRO A 67 -1.31 2.43 -2.26
C PRO A 67 -0.40 3.47 -1.64
N ASP A 68 -0.80 4.75 -1.76
CA ASP A 68 -0.30 5.80 -0.91
C ASP A 68 -1.10 5.78 0.39
N LEU A 69 -0.42 5.59 1.52
CA LEU A 69 -1.08 5.53 2.84
C LEU A 69 -1.70 6.89 3.20
N PRO A 70 -2.71 6.93 4.09
CA PRO A 70 -3.35 8.17 4.50
C PRO A 70 -2.34 9.22 4.96
N GLY A 71 -2.46 10.44 4.44
CA GLY A 71 -1.57 11.54 4.75
C GLY A 71 -0.32 11.63 3.87
N PHE A 72 -0.13 10.69 2.93
CA PHE A 72 1.08 10.60 2.13
C PHE A 72 0.76 10.52 0.63
N GLY A 73 1.75 10.90 -0.19
CA GLY A 73 1.66 10.85 -1.64
C GLY A 73 0.44 11.60 -2.18
N CYS A 74 -0.30 10.94 -3.06
CA CYS A 74 -1.52 11.49 -3.65
C CYS A 74 -2.79 11.20 -2.84
N SER A 75 -2.68 10.44 -1.75
CA SER A 75 -3.80 10.25 -0.81
C SER A 75 -4.08 11.52 -0.03
N THR A 76 -5.26 11.59 0.59
CA THR A 76 -5.66 12.77 1.34
C THR A 76 -4.62 13.18 2.37
N ARG A 77 -4.39 14.48 2.50
CA ARG A 77 -3.53 15.06 3.54
C ARG A 77 -4.32 15.69 4.69
N ALA A 78 -5.64 15.77 4.53
CA ALA A 78 -6.54 16.33 5.52
C ALA A 78 -6.94 15.31 6.57
N VAL A 79 -5.95 14.56 7.10
CA VAL A 79 -6.18 13.58 8.16
C VAL A 79 -5.70 14.14 9.49
N GLY A 80 -6.37 13.73 10.57
CA GLY A 80 -5.90 13.98 11.92
C GLY A 80 -4.75 13.05 12.29
N SER A 81 -4.70 12.62 13.53
CA SER A 81 -3.70 11.64 13.97
C SER A 81 -4.06 10.24 13.49
N PHE A 82 -3.10 9.55 12.87
CA PHE A 82 -3.21 8.14 12.53
C PHE A 82 -2.26 7.34 13.41
N SER A 83 -2.81 6.32 14.06
CA SER A 83 -2.02 5.35 14.83
C SER A 83 -1.62 4.17 13.96
N ALA A 84 -0.71 3.32 14.44
CA ALA A 84 -0.34 2.10 13.75
C ALA A 84 -1.54 1.19 13.45
N PRO A 85 -2.49 0.96 14.37
CA PRO A 85 -3.71 0.22 14.04
C PRO A 85 -4.55 0.85 12.94
N ASP A 86 -4.61 2.18 12.85
CA ASP A 86 -5.35 2.88 11.80
C ASP A 86 -4.76 2.60 10.42
N PHE A 87 -3.44 2.68 10.27
CA PHE A 87 -2.76 2.31 9.04
C PHE A 87 -2.98 0.83 8.69
N ALA A 88 -2.87 -0.05 9.69
CA ALA A 88 -3.09 -1.48 9.50
C ALA A 88 -4.51 -1.77 9.00
N ARG A 89 -5.51 -1.10 9.53
CA ARG A 89 -6.91 -1.24 9.10
C ARG A 89 -7.08 -0.83 7.64
N GLU A 90 -6.46 0.27 7.22
CA GLU A 90 -6.53 0.72 5.83
C GLU A 90 -5.87 -0.27 4.87
N ILE A 91 -4.73 -0.83 5.26
CA ILE A 91 -4.03 -1.85 4.46
C ILE A 91 -4.89 -3.11 4.33
N ALA A 92 -5.48 -3.57 5.44
CA ALA A 92 -6.35 -4.75 5.42
C ALA A 92 -7.58 -4.52 4.53
N ALA A 93 -8.19 -3.34 4.58
CA ALA A 93 -9.32 -2.99 3.74
C ALA A 93 -8.93 -2.94 2.26
N PHE A 94 -7.74 -2.40 1.96
CA PHE A 94 -7.21 -2.37 0.61
C PHE A 94 -7.00 -3.78 0.04
N VAL A 95 -6.38 -4.67 0.80
CA VAL A 95 -6.16 -6.06 0.38
C VAL A 95 -7.49 -6.80 0.19
N ALA A 96 -8.48 -6.56 1.06
CA ALA A 96 -9.82 -7.13 0.89
C ALA A 96 -10.47 -6.66 -0.42
N ARG A 97 -10.24 -5.42 -0.82
CA ARG A 97 -10.79 -4.84 -2.05
C ARG A 97 -10.28 -5.53 -3.32
N ILE A 98 -9.06 -6.05 -3.30
CA ILE A 98 -8.45 -6.75 -4.43
C ILE A 98 -8.50 -8.28 -4.29
N SER A 99 -9.27 -8.80 -3.34
CA SER A 99 -9.29 -10.24 -2.98
C SER A 99 -9.80 -11.15 -4.09
N ASP A 100 -10.56 -10.63 -5.05
CA ASP A 100 -11.01 -11.37 -6.23
C ASP A 100 -9.85 -11.84 -7.12
N ARG A 101 -8.68 -11.21 -6.99
CA ARG A 101 -7.46 -11.60 -7.71
C ARG A 101 -6.64 -12.67 -6.99
N GLY A 102 -7.09 -13.13 -5.84
CA GLY A 102 -6.40 -14.09 -4.98
C GLY A 102 -5.65 -13.39 -3.85
N GLN A 103 -5.07 -14.20 -2.96
CA GLN A 103 -4.28 -13.68 -1.85
C GLN A 103 -2.96 -13.11 -2.36
N PRO A 104 -2.62 -11.85 -2.02
CA PRO A 104 -1.43 -11.22 -2.54
C PRO A 104 -0.17 -11.62 -1.79
N ASP A 105 0.96 -11.48 -2.48
CA ASP A 105 2.26 -11.33 -1.85
C ASP A 105 2.41 -9.86 -1.44
N ILE A 106 2.82 -9.61 -0.19
CA ILE A 106 3.01 -8.24 0.31
C ILE A 106 4.50 -7.98 0.46
N VAL A 107 4.96 -6.84 -0.07
CA VAL A 107 6.31 -6.32 0.16
C VAL A 107 6.18 -5.01 0.92
N ALA A 108 6.77 -4.93 2.11
CA ALA A 108 6.68 -3.77 2.96
C ALA A 108 8.07 -3.23 3.32
N LEU A 109 8.16 -1.91 3.47
CA LEU A 109 9.40 -1.21 3.74
C LEU A 109 9.36 -0.53 5.10
N SER A 110 10.40 -0.76 5.92
CA SER A 110 10.65 -0.07 7.20
C SER A 110 9.43 -0.13 8.13
N LEU A 111 8.86 1.00 8.53
CA LEU A 111 7.70 1.06 9.44
C LEU A 111 6.43 0.48 8.79
N GLY A 112 6.35 0.46 7.48
CA GLY A 112 5.27 -0.24 6.76
C GLY A 112 5.19 -1.71 7.12
N CYS A 113 6.30 -2.33 7.53
CA CYS A 113 6.34 -3.72 7.98
C CYS A 113 5.52 -3.93 9.25
N GLU A 114 5.58 -3.01 10.21
CA GLU A 114 4.74 -3.08 11.42
C GLU A 114 3.26 -3.03 11.07
N PHE A 115 2.88 -2.10 10.19
CA PHE A 115 1.47 -1.96 9.80
C PHE A 115 0.94 -3.21 9.12
N VAL A 116 1.75 -3.82 8.25
CA VAL A 116 1.38 -5.07 7.58
C VAL A 116 1.28 -6.22 8.57
N ALA A 117 2.22 -6.34 9.50
CA ALA A 117 2.15 -7.37 10.55
C ALA A 117 0.90 -7.20 11.41
N ARG A 118 0.57 -5.97 11.82
CA ARG A 118 -0.67 -5.68 12.56
C ARG A 118 -1.92 -6.00 11.75
N ALA A 119 -1.91 -5.72 10.45
CA ALA A 119 -3.06 -6.02 9.58
C ALA A 119 -3.36 -7.52 9.57
N VAL A 120 -2.33 -8.35 9.53
CA VAL A 120 -2.49 -9.81 9.61
C VAL A 120 -2.98 -10.25 10.99
N LEU A 121 -2.35 -9.73 12.06
CA LEU A 121 -2.62 -10.20 13.43
C LEU A 121 -3.89 -9.63 14.05
N GLU A 122 -4.21 -8.38 13.76
CA GLU A 122 -5.31 -7.67 14.41
C GLU A 122 -6.56 -7.53 13.52
N PHE A 123 -6.41 -7.54 12.21
CA PHE A 123 -7.50 -7.33 11.25
C PHE A 123 -7.71 -8.53 10.31
N ASP A 124 -7.09 -9.67 10.60
CA ASP A 124 -7.28 -10.93 9.87
C ASP A 124 -7.02 -10.79 8.35
N MET A 125 -6.06 -9.95 7.96
CA MET A 125 -5.71 -9.77 6.56
C MET A 125 -5.15 -11.07 5.98
N LYS A 126 -5.71 -11.50 4.85
CA LYS A 126 -5.31 -12.75 4.19
C LYS A 126 -4.26 -12.47 3.13
N VAL A 127 -3.09 -13.07 3.30
CA VAL A 127 -1.95 -12.91 2.38
C VAL A 127 -1.33 -14.26 2.06
N ARG A 128 -0.64 -14.34 0.93
CA ARG A 128 0.12 -15.52 0.56
C ARG A 128 1.51 -15.49 1.18
N SER A 129 2.17 -14.35 1.16
CA SER A 129 3.49 -14.18 1.74
C SER A 129 3.73 -12.74 2.17
N LEU A 130 4.68 -12.56 3.08
CA LEU A 130 5.15 -11.25 3.54
C LEU A 130 6.66 -11.17 3.30
N THR A 131 7.10 -10.08 2.65
CA THR A 131 8.51 -9.75 2.51
C THR A 131 8.74 -8.41 3.19
N PHE A 132 9.62 -8.39 4.19
CA PHE A 132 9.95 -7.19 4.94
C PHE A 132 11.33 -6.69 4.56
N ILE A 133 11.41 -5.43 4.14
CA ILE A 133 12.65 -4.76 3.81
C ILE A 133 12.97 -3.77 4.93
N SER A 134 14.12 -3.95 5.57
CA SER A 134 14.59 -3.10 6.68
C SER A 134 13.50 -2.84 7.72
N PRO A 135 12.89 -3.88 8.30
CA PRO A 135 11.74 -3.71 9.20
C PRO A 135 12.08 -2.90 10.43
N SER A 136 11.11 -2.10 10.88
CA SER A 136 11.19 -1.31 12.10
C SER A 136 9.84 -1.31 12.82
N GLY A 137 9.81 -0.82 14.06
CA GLY A 137 8.57 -0.71 14.82
C GLY A 137 8.18 -1.95 15.62
N PHE A 138 9.06 -2.94 15.75
CA PHE A 138 8.81 -4.19 16.47
C PHE A 138 9.40 -4.19 17.89
N SER A 139 9.55 -3.06 18.46
CA SER A 139 10.07 -2.93 19.84
C SER A 139 8.99 -3.19 20.89
#